data_11362b7e72844cb67b4adadaa2e2c520
#
_entry.id   11362b7e72844cb67b4adadaa2e2c520
#
_cell.length_a   1.000
_cell.length_b   1.000
_cell.length_c   1.000
_cell.angle_alpha   90.00
_cell.angle_beta   90.00
_cell.angle_gamma   90.00
#
_symmetry.space_group_name_H-M   'P 1'
#
loop_
_entity.id
_entity.type
_entity.pdbx_description
1 polymer ?
#
loop_
_entity_poly.entity_id
_entity_poly.type
_entity_poly.pdbx_seq_one_letter_code
_entity_poly.pdbx_strand_id
1 'polypeptide(L)'
;MGPGKAFELFVKRILVNIGFSEVVSDGLYIYDGTPGQMIQGLGEAHNADVLLEPPVQTPFYSKTRLLIECKDYRTKISLNVVRSALGLREDINNFNIVDMAELKARRRQNRRVLPPIFDQYSYQVAIAALSGFTTQAQEFAAAYRIPLIEFNKLPFWNEFCQTVGYSDFHFNARR
;
A
#
# COMPACT_ATOMS: atom_id res chain seq x y z
N MET A 1 -18.94 10.59 4.76
CA MET A 1 -17.64 10.07 4.31
C MET A 1 -17.11 10.99 3.22
N GLY A 2 -15.83 11.43 3.31
CA GLY A 2 -15.23 12.27 2.26
C GLY A 2 -14.97 11.47 0.98
N PRO A 3 -14.87 12.15 -0.20
CA PRO A 3 -14.69 11.47 -1.50
C PRO A 3 -13.45 10.58 -1.57
N GLY A 4 -12.32 11.03 -1.04
CA GLY A 4 -11.09 10.24 -1.02
C GLY A 4 -11.26 8.92 -0.26
N LYS A 5 -11.91 8.96 0.90
CA LYS A 5 -12.20 7.74 1.69
C LYS A 5 -13.17 6.80 0.99
N ALA A 6 -14.10 7.34 0.22
CA ALA A 6 -15.00 6.52 -0.59
C ALA A 6 -14.21 5.77 -1.68
N PHE A 7 -13.24 6.42 -2.32
CA PHE A 7 -12.40 5.80 -3.32
C PHE A 7 -11.49 4.71 -2.73
N GLU A 8 -10.87 4.95 -1.57
CA GLU A 8 -10.09 3.93 -0.86
C GLU A 8 -10.95 2.67 -0.59
N LEU A 9 -12.14 2.83 -0.02
CA LEU A 9 -13.06 1.72 0.25
C LEU A 9 -13.49 0.98 -1.02
N PHE A 10 -13.70 1.71 -2.10
CA PHE A 10 -14.03 1.12 -3.40
C PHE A 10 -12.88 0.24 -3.92
N VAL A 11 -11.64 0.76 -3.95
CA VAL A 11 -10.45 0.01 -4.36
C VAL A 11 -10.25 -1.23 -3.48
N LYS A 12 -10.38 -1.07 -2.16
CA LYS A 12 -10.27 -2.15 -1.20
C LYS A 12 -11.30 -3.25 -1.46
N ARG A 13 -12.58 -2.89 -1.63
CA ARG A 13 -13.67 -3.84 -1.90
C ARG A 13 -13.42 -4.66 -3.16
N ILE A 14 -12.96 -4.02 -4.22
CA ILE A 14 -12.60 -4.70 -5.47
C ILE A 14 -11.56 -5.79 -5.21
N LEU A 15 -10.47 -5.46 -4.56
CA LEU A 15 -9.37 -6.39 -4.33
C LEU A 15 -9.76 -7.52 -3.37
N VAL A 16 -10.52 -7.22 -2.34
CA VAL A 16 -11.05 -8.26 -1.44
C VAL A 16 -11.97 -9.22 -2.19
N ASN A 17 -12.81 -8.72 -3.09
CA ASN A 17 -13.70 -9.58 -3.89
C ASN A 17 -12.96 -10.52 -4.85
N ILE A 18 -11.74 -10.18 -5.27
CA ILE A 18 -10.89 -11.07 -6.09
C ILE A 18 -9.90 -11.89 -5.25
N GLY A 19 -10.05 -11.90 -3.91
CA GLY A 19 -9.36 -12.83 -3.03
C GLY A 19 -8.22 -12.24 -2.20
N PHE A 20 -7.95 -10.94 -2.25
CA PHE A 20 -7.01 -10.31 -1.34
C PHE A 20 -7.55 -10.30 0.09
N SER A 21 -6.67 -10.42 1.06
CA SER A 21 -7.01 -10.36 2.49
C SER A 21 -6.61 -9.02 3.09
N GLU A 22 -7.43 -8.51 4.01
CA GLU A 22 -7.09 -7.32 4.78
C GLU A 22 -5.96 -7.63 5.76
N VAL A 23 -5.01 -6.71 5.86
CA VAL A 23 -3.93 -6.80 6.85
C VAL A 23 -4.45 -6.36 8.20
N VAL A 24 -4.26 -7.21 9.21
CA VAL A 24 -4.59 -6.91 10.60
C VAL A 24 -3.42 -6.17 11.24
N SER A 25 -3.72 -5.13 12.02
CA SER A 25 -2.72 -4.40 12.78
C SER A 25 -2.03 -5.31 13.81
N ASP A 26 -0.70 -5.32 13.79
CA ASP A 26 0.13 -6.12 14.71
C ASP A 26 0.63 -5.32 15.93
N GLY A 27 0.37 -4.02 15.94
CA GLY A 27 0.76 -3.10 16.99
C GLY A 27 2.24 -2.69 16.96
N LEU A 28 3.02 -3.17 15.98
CA LEU A 28 4.45 -2.89 15.84
C LEU A 28 4.75 -2.23 14.48
N TYR A 29 4.67 -3.01 13.40
CA TYR A 29 4.89 -2.51 12.04
C TYR A 29 3.65 -1.83 11.49
N ILE A 30 2.48 -2.36 11.83
CA ILE A 30 1.18 -1.87 11.40
C ILE A 30 0.32 -1.68 12.63
N TYR A 31 -0.23 -0.50 12.78
CA TYR A 31 -1.05 -0.13 13.93
C TYR A 31 -2.17 0.83 13.53
N ASP A 32 -3.20 0.88 14.35
CA ASP A 32 -4.33 1.77 14.13
C ASP A 32 -4.00 3.15 14.69
N GLY A 33 -4.16 4.16 13.89
CA GLY A 33 -3.92 5.56 14.23
C GLY A 33 -5.00 6.48 13.68
N THR A 34 -4.78 7.76 13.84
CA THR A 34 -5.60 8.78 13.19
C THR A 34 -4.77 9.35 12.04
N PRO A 35 -5.15 9.17 10.78
CA PRO A 35 -6.51 9.01 10.22
C PRO A 35 -6.95 7.57 9.89
N GLY A 36 -6.16 6.54 10.16
CA GLY A 36 -6.49 5.17 9.81
C GLY A 36 -5.37 4.18 10.14
N GLN A 37 -5.25 3.12 9.35
CA GLN A 37 -4.17 2.17 9.50
C GLN A 37 -2.83 2.81 9.12
N MET A 38 -1.85 2.71 10.03
CA MET A 38 -0.51 3.27 9.87
C MET A 38 0.50 2.15 9.64
N ILE A 39 1.49 2.42 8.83
CA ILE A 39 2.65 1.54 8.60
C ILE A 39 3.93 2.26 9.00
N GLN A 40 4.75 1.61 9.80
CA GLN A 40 6.01 2.18 10.27
C GLN A 40 7.06 2.15 9.18
N GLY A 41 7.68 3.28 8.90
CA GLY A 41 8.84 3.42 8.04
C GLY A 41 10.12 3.71 8.82
N LEU A 42 11.24 3.77 8.13
CA LEU A 42 12.55 4.11 8.69
C LEU A 42 12.60 5.56 9.17
N GLY A 43 12.07 6.48 8.36
CA GLY A 43 12.02 7.91 8.65
C GLY A 43 10.81 8.31 9.48
N GLU A 44 9.64 7.82 9.10
CA GLU A 44 8.38 8.17 9.75
C GLU A 44 7.32 7.06 9.58
N ALA A 45 6.20 7.23 10.26
CA ALA A 45 5.04 6.38 10.05
C ALA A 45 4.13 6.97 8.98
N HIS A 46 3.64 6.12 8.09
CA HIS A 46 2.82 6.51 6.95
C HIS A 46 1.38 6.04 7.09
N ASN A 47 0.43 6.83 6.62
CA ASN A 47 -0.95 6.38 6.47
C ASN A 47 -1.06 5.38 5.31
N ALA A 48 -1.72 4.25 5.55
CA ALA A 48 -1.99 3.26 4.52
C ALA A 48 -3.43 3.42 4.00
N ASP A 49 -3.59 3.96 2.80
CA ASP A 49 -4.92 4.12 2.20
C ASP A 49 -5.60 2.75 2.01
N VAL A 50 -4.91 1.82 1.35
CA VAL A 50 -5.33 0.42 1.20
C VAL A 50 -4.14 -0.51 1.38
N LEU A 51 -4.17 -1.38 2.38
CA LEU A 51 -3.11 -2.34 2.69
C LEU A 51 -3.68 -3.75 2.72
N LEU A 52 -3.17 -4.62 1.83
CA LEU A 52 -3.71 -5.95 1.60
C LEU A 52 -2.60 -7.00 1.43
N GLU A 53 -2.94 -8.25 1.70
CA GLU A 53 -2.14 -9.40 1.34
C GLU A 53 -2.70 -10.07 0.07
N PRO A 54 -1.85 -10.43 -0.90
CA PRO A 54 -2.28 -11.14 -2.10
C PRO A 54 -2.80 -12.54 -1.75
N PRO A 55 -3.74 -13.09 -2.55
CA PRO A 55 -4.37 -14.39 -2.28
C PRO A 55 -3.39 -15.57 -2.34
N VAL A 56 -2.26 -15.38 -3.00
CA VAL A 56 -1.21 -16.40 -3.13
C VAL A 56 0.13 -15.77 -2.77
N GLN A 57 0.81 -16.38 -1.80
CA GLN A 57 2.19 -16.04 -1.46
C GLN A 57 3.14 -17.04 -2.16
N THR A 58 4.20 -16.53 -2.76
CA THR A 58 5.17 -17.37 -3.48
C THR A 58 6.07 -18.08 -2.48
N PRO A 59 6.15 -19.44 -2.49
CA PRO A 59 7.08 -20.18 -1.63
C PRO A 59 8.53 -19.75 -1.88
N PHE A 60 9.35 -19.77 -0.84
CA PHE A 60 10.78 -19.44 -0.84
C PHE A 60 11.12 -17.95 -1.11
N TYR A 61 10.13 -17.08 -1.24
CA TYR A 61 10.30 -15.63 -1.31
C TYR A 61 9.78 -14.98 -0.02
N SER A 62 10.21 -13.76 0.22
CA SER A 62 9.63 -12.93 1.28
C SER A 62 8.13 -12.79 1.05
N LYS A 63 7.35 -12.90 2.11
CA LYS A 63 5.91 -12.61 2.06
C LYS A 63 5.71 -11.19 1.53
N THR A 64 4.70 -11.00 0.70
CA THR A 64 4.44 -9.72 0.05
C THR A 64 3.15 -9.09 0.58
N ARG A 65 3.15 -7.78 0.76
CA ARG A 65 1.96 -6.96 0.99
C ARG A 65 1.85 -5.89 -0.08
N LEU A 66 0.62 -5.54 -0.42
CA LEU A 66 0.31 -4.50 -1.40
C LEU A 66 -0.23 -3.28 -0.67
N LEU A 67 0.49 -2.17 -0.76
CA LEU A 67 0.05 -0.86 -0.32
C LEU A 67 -0.37 -0.05 -1.53
N ILE A 68 -1.60 0.46 -1.56
CA ILE A 68 -2.11 1.25 -2.67
C ILE A 68 -2.44 2.65 -2.17
N GLU A 69 -1.75 3.63 -2.74
CA GLU A 69 -2.06 5.05 -2.60
C GLU A 69 -3.27 5.39 -3.49
N CYS A 70 -4.35 5.85 -2.91
CA CYS A 70 -5.59 6.17 -3.61
C CYS A 70 -5.72 7.68 -3.86
N LYS A 71 -5.80 8.09 -5.12
CA LYS A 71 -5.85 9.50 -5.52
C LYS A 71 -7.14 9.81 -6.30
N ASP A 72 -8.14 10.34 -5.57
CA ASP A 72 -9.39 10.83 -6.15
C ASP A 72 -9.27 12.31 -6.53
N TYR A 73 -8.37 12.59 -7.48
CA TYR A 73 -8.15 13.95 -7.99
C TYR A 73 -8.90 14.19 -9.30
N ARG A 74 -9.31 15.43 -9.54
CA ARG A 74 -9.91 15.85 -10.81
C ARG A 74 -8.88 16.01 -11.93
N THR A 75 -7.63 16.28 -11.56
CA THR A 75 -6.50 16.46 -12.48
C THR A 75 -5.63 15.22 -12.52
N LYS A 76 -4.90 15.04 -13.61
CA LYS A 76 -3.94 13.93 -13.75
C LYS A 76 -2.89 13.96 -12.63
N ILE A 77 -2.55 12.79 -12.15
CA ILE A 77 -1.53 12.60 -11.13
C ILE A 77 -0.15 12.99 -11.71
N SER A 78 0.54 13.83 -10.98
CA SER A 78 1.84 14.37 -11.39
C SER A 78 3.00 13.44 -11.00
N LEU A 79 4.16 13.70 -11.61
CA LEU A 79 5.43 13.03 -11.29
C LEU A 79 5.77 13.06 -9.78
N ASN A 80 5.47 14.17 -9.09
CA ASN A 80 5.80 14.29 -7.67
C ASN A 80 5.08 13.26 -6.79
N VAL A 81 3.83 12.94 -7.11
CA VAL A 81 3.08 11.89 -6.39
C VAL A 81 3.75 10.53 -6.57
N VAL A 82 4.23 10.21 -7.78
CA VAL A 82 4.91 8.94 -8.04
C VAL A 82 6.28 8.87 -7.35
N ARG A 83 7.00 10.00 -7.29
CA ARG A 83 8.25 10.11 -6.51
C ARG A 83 8.02 9.89 -5.02
N SER A 84 6.93 10.45 -4.48
CA SER A 84 6.55 10.23 -3.08
C SER A 84 6.23 8.75 -2.80
N ALA A 85 5.53 8.07 -3.71
CA ALA A 85 5.25 6.64 -3.59
C ALA A 85 6.53 5.78 -3.65
N LEU A 86 7.53 6.18 -4.45
CA LEU A 86 8.86 5.55 -4.43
C LEU A 86 9.53 5.73 -3.07
N GLY A 87 9.56 6.96 -2.54
CA GLY A 87 10.11 7.25 -1.22
C GLY A 87 9.42 6.44 -0.12
N LEU A 88 8.10 6.39 -0.14
CA LEU A 88 7.30 5.57 0.77
C LEU A 88 7.70 4.09 0.69
N ARG A 89 7.81 3.51 -0.52
CA ARG A 89 8.21 2.11 -0.70
C ARG A 89 9.58 1.82 -0.09
N GLU A 90 10.55 2.69 -0.34
CA GLU A 90 11.90 2.52 0.19
C GLU A 90 11.91 2.68 1.73
N ASP A 91 11.17 3.64 2.27
CA ASP A 91 11.11 3.89 3.71
C ASP A 91 10.53 2.70 4.48
N ILE A 92 9.39 2.15 4.03
CA ILE A 92 8.75 1.01 4.71
C ILE A 92 9.50 -0.31 4.51
N ASN A 93 10.13 -0.54 3.36
CA ASN A 93 10.88 -1.78 3.11
C ASN A 93 12.23 -1.81 3.83
N ASN A 94 12.81 -0.67 4.14
CA ASN A 94 14.09 -0.59 4.84
C ASN A 94 13.93 -0.50 6.37
N PHE A 95 12.70 -0.39 6.87
CA PHE A 95 12.44 -0.37 8.31
C PHE A 95 12.51 -1.78 8.91
N ASN A 96 13.38 -1.95 9.89
CA ASN A 96 13.51 -3.19 10.65
C ASN A 96 13.52 -2.89 12.15
N ILE A 97 12.64 -3.55 12.91
CA ILE A 97 12.69 -3.51 14.38
C ILE A 97 13.82 -4.43 14.84
N VAL A 98 14.86 -3.85 15.42
CA VAL A 98 15.96 -4.58 16.02
C VAL A 98 16.17 -4.11 17.43
N ASP A 99 15.93 -4.97 18.41
CA ASP A 99 16.35 -4.70 19.80
C ASP A 99 17.85 -4.92 19.95
N MET A 100 18.59 -3.82 19.79
CA MET A 100 20.07 -3.82 19.91
C MET A 100 20.55 -4.14 21.31
N ALA A 101 19.77 -3.83 22.35
CA ALA A 101 20.13 -4.13 23.73
C ALA A 101 20.05 -5.63 24.00
N GLU A 102 18.97 -6.27 23.54
CA GLU A 102 18.82 -7.73 23.64
C GLU A 102 19.88 -8.47 22.82
N LEU A 103 20.16 -8.04 21.60
CA LEU A 103 21.22 -8.64 20.78
C LEU A 103 22.60 -8.55 21.45
N LYS A 104 22.95 -7.41 22.03
CA LYS A 104 24.20 -7.23 22.78
C LYS A 104 24.25 -8.12 24.04
N ALA A 105 23.17 -8.24 24.78
CA ALA A 105 23.06 -9.11 25.94
C ALA A 105 23.25 -10.58 25.59
N ARG A 106 22.62 -11.07 24.53
CA ARG A 106 22.76 -12.44 24.04
C ARG A 106 24.18 -12.75 23.57
N ARG A 107 24.84 -11.82 22.87
CA ARG A 107 26.25 -11.95 22.45
C ARG A 107 27.21 -12.08 23.65
N ARG A 108 27.00 -11.27 24.70
CA ARG A 108 27.82 -11.34 25.94
C ARG A 108 27.69 -12.67 26.68
N GLN A 109 26.55 -13.36 26.55
CA GLN A 109 26.28 -14.64 27.19
C GLN A 109 26.75 -15.83 26.33
N ASN A 110 27.49 -15.63 25.23
CA ASN A 110 27.88 -16.66 24.27
C ASN A 110 26.73 -17.56 23.78
N ARG A 111 25.50 -17.09 23.88
CA ARG A 111 24.33 -17.80 23.37
C ARG A 111 24.22 -17.58 21.86
N ARG A 112 23.85 -18.64 21.14
CA ARG A 112 23.55 -18.54 19.71
C ARG A 112 22.47 -17.49 19.50
N VAL A 113 22.83 -16.36 18.89
CA VAL A 113 21.90 -15.28 18.61
C VAL A 113 21.08 -15.68 17.39
N LEU A 114 19.87 -16.17 17.64
CA LEU A 114 18.87 -16.22 16.57
C LEU A 114 18.32 -14.81 16.43
N PRO A 115 18.29 -14.24 15.23
CA PRO A 115 17.57 -13.00 15.01
C PRO A 115 16.11 -13.18 15.45
N PRO A 116 15.48 -12.16 16.05
CA PRO A 116 14.06 -12.25 16.33
C PRO A 116 13.34 -12.56 15.02
N ILE A 117 12.57 -13.65 15.02
CA ILE A 117 11.78 -14.06 13.86
C ILE A 117 10.53 -13.16 13.87
N PHE A 118 10.67 -11.98 13.29
CA PHE A 118 9.50 -11.22 12.86
C PHE A 118 9.22 -11.60 11.42
N ASP A 119 7.95 -11.82 11.11
CA ASP A 119 7.52 -11.97 9.72
C ASP A 119 7.86 -10.69 8.97
N GLN A 120 8.91 -10.73 8.17
CA GLN A 120 9.28 -9.61 7.33
C GLN A 120 8.51 -9.70 6.01
N TYR A 121 7.84 -8.62 5.68
CA TYR A 121 7.11 -8.49 4.43
C TYR A 121 7.87 -7.59 3.47
N SER A 122 7.81 -7.94 2.19
CA SER A 122 8.19 -7.02 1.10
C SER A 122 6.94 -6.25 0.67
N TYR A 123 6.99 -4.94 0.74
CA TYR A 123 5.87 -4.08 0.37
C TYR A 123 5.99 -3.63 -1.08
N GLN A 124 5.02 -3.99 -1.90
CA GLN A 124 4.81 -3.39 -3.21
C GLN A 124 3.91 -2.17 -3.03
N VAL A 125 4.36 -1.01 -3.49
CA VAL A 125 3.54 0.22 -3.48
C VAL A 125 3.01 0.45 -4.89
N ALA A 126 1.70 0.68 -4.99
CA ALA A 126 0.99 1.01 -6.22
C ALA A 126 0.19 2.31 -6.05
N ILE A 127 -0.19 2.94 -7.16
CA ILE A 127 -1.03 4.14 -7.13
C ILE A 127 -2.29 3.89 -7.94
N ALA A 128 -3.45 4.08 -7.31
CA ALA A 128 -4.76 4.04 -7.95
C ALA A 128 -5.29 5.46 -8.18
N ALA A 129 -5.74 5.75 -9.39
CA ALA A 129 -6.30 7.05 -9.75
C ALA A 129 -7.54 6.91 -10.64
N LEU A 130 -8.45 7.90 -10.55
CA LEU A 130 -9.58 8.04 -11.47
C LEU A 130 -9.24 8.96 -12.65
N SER A 131 -8.45 10.00 -12.43
CA SER A 131 -8.16 11.03 -13.44
C SER A 131 -6.97 10.72 -14.36
N GLY A 132 -6.27 9.61 -14.12
CA GLY A 132 -5.08 9.21 -14.87
C GLY A 132 -3.79 9.90 -14.45
N PHE A 133 -2.75 9.72 -15.26
CA PHE A 133 -1.39 10.14 -14.92
C PHE A 133 -0.81 11.00 -16.05
N THR A 134 0.13 11.90 -15.70
CA THR A 134 0.93 12.61 -16.70
C THR A 134 1.94 11.67 -17.35
N THR A 135 2.41 11.99 -18.56
CA THR A 135 3.41 11.17 -19.27
C THR A 135 4.68 10.96 -18.44
N GLN A 136 5.18 12.03 -17.82
CA GLN A 136 6.36 11.96 -16.96
C GLN A 136 6.14 11.05 -15.73
N ALA A 137 4.93 11.05 -15.16
CA ALA A 137 4.57 10.16 -14.06
C ALA A 137 4.57 8.69 -14.51
N GLN A 138 4.04 8.40 -15.70
CA GLN A 138 4.01 7.05 -16.28
C GLN A 138 5.41 6.54 -16.60
N GLU A 139 6.25 7.36 -17.24
CA GLU A 139 7.64 7.00 -17.56
C GLU A 139 8.46 6.72 -16.30
N PHE A 140 8.34 7.57 -15.29
CA PHE A 140 9.03 7.37 -14.02
C PHE A 140 8.54 6.11 -13.30
N ALA A 141 7.23 5.90 -13.23
CA ALA A 141 6.65 4.72 -12.61
C ALA A 141 7.11 3.43 -13.29
N ALA A 142 7.16 3.42 -14.63
CA ALA A 142 7.66 2.28 -15.40
C ALA A 142 9.13 1.99 -15.09
N ALA A 143 9.99 3.02 -15.04
CA ALA A 143 11.41 2.87 -14.73
C ALA A 143 11.64 2.30 -13.31
N TYR A 144 10.85 2.71 -12.33
CA TYR A 144 10.97 2.27 -10.94
C TYR A 144 10.01 1.14 -10.54
N ARG A 145 9.30 0.55 -11.51
CA ARG A 145 8.38 -0.58 -11.31
C ARG A 145 7.30 -0.27 -10.25
N ILE A 146 6.73 0.92 -10.31
CA ILE A 146 5.58 1.33 -9.49
C ILE A 146 4.32 1.09 -10.31
N PRO A 147 3.44 0.14 -9.94
CA PRO A 147 2.20 -0.09 -10.66
C PRO A 147 1.28 1.12 -10.58
N LEU A 148 0.76 1.55 -11.73
CA LEU A 148 -0.24 2.59 -11.84
C LEU A 148 -1.55 1.98 -12.34
N ILE A 149 -2.65 2.28 -11.65
CA ILE A 149 -3.98 1.81 -12.00
C ILE A 149 -4.86 3.02 -12.30
N GLU A 150 -5.33 3.11 -13.55
CA GLU A 150 -6.24 4.15 -14.00
C GLU A 150 -7.64 3.55 -14.16
N PHE A 151 -8.46 3.68 -13.11
CA PHE A 151 -9.73 2.96 -13.02
C PHE A 151 -10.73 3.31 -14.11
N ASN A 152 -10.82 4.59 -14.52
CA ASN A 152 -11.72 5.02 -15.57
C ASN A 152 -11.38 4.49 -16.98
N LYS A 153 -10.20 3.89 -17.15
CA LYS A 153 -9.76 3.27 -18.40
C LYS A 153 -9.81 1.75 -18.40
N LEU A 154 -10.22 1.14 -17.28
CA LEU A 154 -10.34 -0.31 -17.24
C LEU A 154 -11.44 -0.77 -18.19
N PRO A 155 -11.19 -1.84 -18.97
CA PRO A 155 -12.25 -2.51 -19.70
C PRO A 155 -13.37 -2.91 -18.73
N PHE A 156 -14.61 -2.82 -19.17
CA PHE A 156 -15.78 -3.16 -18.34
C PHE A 156 -15.95 -2.28 -17.09
N TRP A 157 -15.45 -1.05 -17.10
CA TRP A 157 -15.57 -0.12 -15.98
C TRP A 157 -17.03 0.05 -15.51
N ASN A 158 -17.97 0.17 -16.45
CA ASN A 158 -19.37 0.38 -16.13
C ASN A 158 -19.99 -0.85 -15.43
N GLU A 159 -19.71 -2.05 -15.93
CA GLU A 159 -20.18 -3.32 -15.34
C GLU A 159 -19.54 -3.53 -13.97
N PHE A 160 -18.30 -3.16 -13.84
CA PHE A 160 -17.56 -3.20 -12.60
C PHE A 160 -18.20 -2.31 -11.53
N CYS A 161 -18.53 -1.07 -11.88
CA CYS A 161 -19.22 -0.14 -11.02
C CYS A 161 -20.58 -0.64 -10.55
N GLN A 162 -21.33 -1.33 -11.43
CA GLN A 162 -22.60 -1.94 -11.07
C GLN A 162 -22.44 -3.09 -10.07
N THR A 163 -21.44 -3.95 -10.28
CA THR A 163 -21.20 -5.13 -9.44
C THR A 163 -20.77 -4.77 -8.01
N VAL A 164 -20.02 -3.69 -7.83
CA VAL A 164 -19.49 -3.28 -6.50
C VAL A 164 -20.37 -2.24 -5.80
N GLY A 165 -21.54 -1.91 -6.33
CA GLY A 165 -22.40 -0.88 -5.76
C GLY A 165 -21.84 0.53 -5.90
N TYR A 166 -21.40 0.88 -7.10
CA TYR A 166 -20.81 2.19 -7.41
C TYR A 166 -21.73 3.38 -7.08
N SER A 167 -23.06 3.17 -7.10
CA SER A 167 -24.03 4.19 -6.69
C SER A 167 -23.86 4.66 -5.25
N ASP A 168 -23.23 3.82 -4.40
CA ASP A 168 -23.00 4.10 -2.98
C ASP A 168 -21.76 4.98 -2.76
N PHE A 169 -20.95 5.21 -3.81
CA PHE A 169 -19.73 5.97 -3.73
C PHE A 169 -19.82 7.29 -4.49
N HIS A 170 -19.47 8.38 -3.85
CA HIS A 170 -19.37 9.71 -4.45
C HIS A 170 -17.90 10.10 -4.62
N PHE A 171 -17.40 10.06 -5.87
CA PHE A 171 -16.03 10.43 -6.18
C PHE A 171 -15.93 11.86 -6.77
N ASN A 172 -14.79 12.52 -6.56
CA ASN A 172 -14.54 13.87 -7.07
C ASN A 172 -14.42 13.93 -8.61
N ALA A 173 -13.98 12.84 -9.25
CA ALA A 173 -13.71 12.79 -10.69
C ALA A 173 -14.96 12.62 -11.58
N ARG A 174 -16.16 12.69 -11.02
CA ARG A 174 -17.44 12.46 -11.74
C ARG A 174 -17.92 13.63 -12.60
N ARG A 175 -17.15 14.66 -12.85
CA ARG A 175 -17.60 15.79 -13.69
C ARG A 175 -16.67 16.06 -14.84
#